data_9aed249bdc5eaee2121050edaed586f1
#
_entry.id   9aed249bdc5eaee2121050edaed586f1
#
_cell.length_a   1.000
_cell.length_b   1.000
_cell.length_c   1.000
_cell.angle_alpha   90.00
_cell.angle_beta   90.00
_cell.angle_gamma   90.00
#
_symmetry.space_group_name_H-M   'P 1'
#
loop_
_entity.id
_entity.type
_entity.pdbx_description
1 polymer ?
#
loop_
_entity_poly.entity_id
_entity_poly.type
_entity_poly.pdbx_seq_one_letter_code
_entity_poly.pdbx_strand_id
1 'polypeptide(L)'
;MKTMNITINFDMDGTIADLYGVENWLDYLIAENTFPYANAKPLLRLATLARRLNTLQRNGYNIAVISWLSKSGTEEYNRAVAEVKMAWLKKHLPSVEWNEIHIVPYGTPKQNFCKTPLDVLFDDEERNRNNWTGKAYDVQNILEILAEM
;
A
#
# COMPACT_ATOMS: atom_id res chain seq x y z
N MET A 1 -20.80 -11.99 15.77
CA MET A 1 -19.98 -11.00 16.47
C MET A 1 -19.24 -10.13 15.50
N LYS A 2 -19.33 -8.88 15.68
CA LYS A 2 -18.76 -7.91 14.80
C LYS A 2 -17.32 -7.60 15.19
N THR A 3 -16.39 -7.68 14.25
CA THR A 3 -15.05 -7.18 14.48
C THR A 3 -15.12 -5.67 14.70
N MET A 4 -14.18 -5.11 15.47
CA MET A 4 -14.23 -3.71 15.90
C MET A 4 -13.75 -2.73 14.82
N ASN A 5 -14.15 -2.93 13.57
CA ASN A 5 -13.75 -2.06 12.44
C ASN A 5 -12.24 -1.88 12.35
N ILE A 6 -11.50 -2.96 12.51
CA ILE A 6 -10.06 -2.94 12.35
C ILE A 6 -9.72 -2.76 10.88
N THR A 7 -8.84 -1.82 10.57
CA THR A 7 -8.37 -1.58 9.22
C THR A 7 -6.96 -2.14 9.05
N ILE A 8 -6.76 -2.88 7.96
CA ILE A 8 -5.45 -3.38 7.56
C ILE A 8 -4.96 -2.48 6.43
N ASN A 9 -3.90 -1.74 6.67
CA ASN A 9 -3.38 -0.73 5.76
C ASN A 9 -2.08 -1.23 5.12
N PHE A 10 -1.95 -0.99 3.82
CA PHE A 10 -0.76 -1.37 3.07
C PHE A 10 -0.13 -0.14 2.43
N ASP A 11 1.17 0.03 2.60
CA ASP A 11 1.98 0.84 1.72
C ASP A 11 2.06 0.14 0.34
N MET A 12 2.36 0.85 -0.72
CA MET A 12 2.51 0.26 -2.05
C MET A 12 3.96 0.00 -2.43
N ASP A 13 4.74 1.08 -2.60
CA ASP A 13 6.10 0.98 -3.14
C ASP A 13 7.04 0.35 -2.13
N GLY A 14 7.64 -0.78 -2.49
CA GLY A 14 8.49 -1.55 -1.60
C GLY A 14 7.73 -2.49 -0.68
N THR A 15 6.40 -2.52 -0.74
CA THR A 15 5.55 -3.38 0.09
C THR A 15 4.79 -4.39 -0.76
N ILE A 16 3.94 -3.95 -1.66
CA ILE A 16 3.24 -4.83 -2.60
C ILE A 16 3.70 -4.66 -4.04
N ALA A 17 4.23 -3.49 -4.39
CA ALA A 17 4.73 -3.16 -5.73
C ALA A 17 6.24 -2.90 -5.66
N ASP A 18 7.00 -3.54 -6.53
CA ASP A 18 8.45 -3.42 -6.56
C ASP A 18 8.90 -2.26 -7.42
N LEU A 19 8.61 -1.04 -6.96
CA LEU A 19 9.07 0.18 -7.64
C LEU A 19 10.59 0.19 -7.75
N TYR A 20 11.26 -0.13 -6.66
CA TYR A 20 12.73 -0.02 -6.57
C TYR A 20 13.45 -1.11 -7.35
N GLY A 21 12.75 -2.15 -7.75
CA GLY A 21 13.27 -3.20 -8.63
C GLY A 21 13.20 -2.85 -10.11
N VAL A 22 12.54 -1.76 -10.48
CA VAL A 22 12.50 -1.31 -11.87
C VAL A 22 13.84 -0.67 -12.21
N GLU A 23 14.48 -1.16 -13.27
CA GLU A 23 15.75 -0.62 -13.72
C GLU A 23 15.61 0.88 -14.01
N ASN A 24 16.53 1.69 -13.47
CA ASN A 24 16.55 3.15 -13.62
C ASN A 24 15.31 3.85 -13.04
N TRP A 25 14.69 3.27 -12.02
CA TRP A 25 13.47 3.84 -11.45
C TRP A 25 13.64 5.30 -11.02
N LEU A 26 14.78 5.63 -10.41
CA LEU A 26 15.02 7.00 -9.93
C LEU A 26 15.16 7.98 -11.09
N ASP A 27 15.85 7.58 -12.16
CA ASP A 27 16.00 8.42 -13.34
C ASP A 27 14.65 8.72 -13.99
N TYR A 28 13.77 7.73 -14.03
CA TYR A 28 12.41 7.92 -14.52
C TYR A 28 11.62 8.91 -13.66
N LEU A 29 11.75 8.83 -12.35
CA LEU A 29 11.06 9.77 -11.46
C LEU A 29 11.59 11.19 -11.63
N ILE A 30 12.89 11.34 -11.74
CA ILE A 30 13.53 12.65 -11.98
C ILE A 30 13.03 13.23 -13.31
N ALA A 31 12.88 12.40 -14.32
CA ALA A 31 12.36 12.82 -15.63
C ALA A 31 10.82 12.96 -15.65
N GLU A 32 10.17 12.77 -14.52
CA GLU A 32 8.71 12.82 -14.38
C GLU A 32 7.99 11.87 -15.34
N ASN A 33 8.49 10.63 -15.39
CA ASN A 33 7.92 9.54 -16.17
C ASN A 33 7.28 8.52 -15.22
N THR A 34 6.05 8.13 -15.47
CA THR A 34 5.31 7.19 -14.60
C THR A 34 5.66 5.73 -14.86
N PHE A 35 6.57 5.43 -15.80
CA PHE A 35 6.92 4.08 -16.18
C PHE A 35 7.20 3.14 -15.00
N PRO A 36 8.01 3.53 -13.98
CA PRO A 36 8.30 2.61 -12.88
C PRO A 36 7.07 2.24 -12.07
N TYR A 37 6.18 3.19 -11.86
CA TYR A 37 4.94 2.93 -11.13
C TYR A 37 4.02 2.00 -11.91
N ALA A 38 3.92 2.20 -13.23
CA ALA A 38 3.06 1.39 -14.08
C ALA A 38 3.58 -0.03 -14.25
N ASN A 39 4.90 -0.21 -14.22
CA ASN A 39 5.56 -1.47 -14.58
C ASN A 39 6.20 -2.18 -13.40
N ALA A 40 5.98 -1.74 -12.18
CA ALA A 40 6.46 -2.41 -10.99
C ALA A 40 5.86 -3.81 -10.90
N LYS A 41 6.71 -4.80 -10.59
CA LYS A 41 6.25 -6.18 -10.41
C LYS A 41 5.72 -6.35 -8.99
N PRO A 42 4.83 -7.32 -8.76
CA PRO A 42 4.40 -7.65 -7.41
C PRO A 42 5.57 -8.17 -6.57
N LEU A 43 5.60 -7.81 -5.28
CA LEU A 43 6.60 -8.30 -4.33
C LEU A 43 6.18 -9.58 -3.62
N LEU A 44 4.93 -10.00 -3.78
CA LEU A 44 4.41 -11.20 -3.13
C LEU A 44 3.36 -11.84 -4.06
N ARG A 45 2.94 -13.06 -3.69
CA ARG A 45 1.98 -13.80 -4.51
C ARG A 45 0.61 -13.14 -4.43
N LEU A 46 0.21 -12.48 -5.50
CA LEU A 46 -1.03 -11.70 -5.52
C LEU A 46 -2.28 -12.55 -5.40
N ALA A 47 -2.29 -13.76 -5.96
CA ALA A 47 -3.44 -14.65 -5.83
C ALA A 47 -3.68 -15.00 -4.35
N THR A 48 -2.61 -15.26 -3.62
CA THR A 48 -2.71 -15.56 -2.18
C THR A 48 -3.12 -14.32 -1.41
N LEU A 49 -2.52 -13.17 -1.71
CA LEU A 49 -2.86 -11.91 -1.07
C LEU A 49 -4.35 -11.60 -1.26
N ALA A 50 -4.83 -11.65 -2.50
CA ALA A 50 -6.23 -11.38 -2.80
C ALA A 50 -7.17 -12.28 -2.01
N ARG A 51 -6.88 -13.58 -1.96
CA ARG A 51 -7.69 -14.54 -1.22
C ARG A 51 -7.72 -14.21 0.27
N ARG A 52 -6.56 -13.89 0.87
CA ARG A 52 -6.47 -13.51 2.28
C ARG A 52 -7.28 -12.26 2.56
N LEU A 53 -7.12 -11.22 1.71
CA LEU A 53 -7.84 -9.96 1.90
C LEU A 53 -9.35 -10.13 1.75
N ASN A 54 -9.76 -10.90 0.76
CA ASN A 54 -11.19 -11.17 0.56
C ASN A 54 -11.80 -11.89 1.77
N THR A 55 -11.08 -12.86 2.33
CA THR A 55 -11.53 -13.57 3.53
C THR A 55 -11.64 -12.64 4.73
N LEU A 56 -10.58 -11.83 4.95
CA LEU A 56 -10.58 -10.89 6.08
C LEU A 56 -11.70 -9.87 5.96
N GLN A 57 -11.95 -9.37 4.76
CA GLN A 57 -13.03 -8.42 4.52
C GLN A 57 -14.40 -9.03 4.82
N ARG A 58 -14.62 -10.30 4.43
CA ARG A 58 -15.84 -11.02 4.80
C ARG A 58 -15.97 -11.19 6.31
N ASN A 59 -14.86 -11.25 7.02
CA ASN A 59 -14.85 -11.39 8.48
C ASN A 59 -14.92 -10.04 9.21
N GLY A 60 -15.13 -8.94 8.47
CA GLY A 60 -15.39 -7.63 9.06
C GLY A 60 -14.20 -6.69 9.12
N TYR A 61 -13.04 -7.09 8.59
CA TYR A 61 -11.90 -6.17 8.49
C TYR A 61 -12.08 -5.20 7.33
N ASN A 62 -11.62 -3.98 7.50
CA ASN A 62 -11.48 -3.02 6.41
C ASN A 62 -10.08 -3.14 5.81
N ILE A 63 -9.99 -2.95 4.51
CA ILE A 63 -8.73 -3.07 3.77
C ILE A 63 -8.42 -1.72 3.12
N ALA A 64 -7.23 -1.21 3.31
CA ALA A 64 -6.85 0.12 2.84
C ALA A 64 -5.43 0.17 2.30
N VAL A 65 -5.18 1.16 1.45
CA VAL A 65 -3.85 1.52 0.97
C VAL A 65 -3.53 2.93 1.46
N ILE A 66 -2.30 3.14 1.93
CA ILE A 66 -1.76 4.46 2.22
C ILE A 66 -0.42 4.56 1.50
N SER A 67 -0.38 5.34 0.42
CA SER A 67 0.80 5.45 -0.44
C SER A 67 1.17 6.90 -0.67
N TRP A 68 2.47 7.19 -0.64
CA TRP A 68 3.00 8.52 -0.89
C TRP A 68 3.20 8.76 -2.38
N LEU A 69 2.91 9.98 -2.81
CA LEU A 69 3.28 10.47 -4.13
C LEU A 69 4.79 10.72 -4.20
N SER A 70 5.30 11.09 -5.37
CA SER A 70 6.73 11.31 -5.55
C SER A 70 7.21 12.51 -4.74
N LYS A 71 8.47 12.44 -4.25
CA LYS A 71 9.03 13.43 -3.32
C LYS A 71 9.11 14.83 -3.92
N SER A 72 9.54 14.95 -5.16
CA SER A 72 9.84 16.26 -5.76
C SER A 72 9.06 16.46 -7.07
N GLY A 73 8.00 15.70 -7.28
CA GLY A 73 7.23 15.80 -8.50
C GLY A 73 6.37 17.05 -8.57
N THR A 74 6.13 17.51 -9.79
CA THR A 74 5.15 18.55 -10.03
C THR A 74 3.76 18.05 -9.67
N GLU A 75 2.83 18.97 -9.46
CA GLU A 75 1.43 18.61 -9.22
C GLU A 75 0.86 17.78 -10.37
N GLU A 76 1.19 18.13 -11.61
CA GLU A 76 0.76 17.40 -12.80
C GLU A 76 1.31 15.97 -12.80
N TYR A 77 2.60 15.80 -12.52
CA TYR A 77 3.21 14.47 -12.45
C TYR A 77 2.57 13.63 -11.36
N ASN A 78 2.39 14.20 -10.17
CA ASN A 78 1.82 13.46 -9.05
C ASN A 78 0.37 13.08 -9.28
N ARG A 79 -0.39 13.87 -10.04
CA ARG A 79 -1.73 13.47 -10.47
C ARG A 79 -1.68 12.24 -11.37
N ALA A 80 -0.72 12.21 -12.30
CA ALA A 80 -0.52 11.06 -13.18
C ALA A 80 -0.04 9.84 -12.37
N VAL A 81 0.85 10.03 -11.40
CA VAL A 81 1.31 8.95 -10.50
C VAL A 81 0.13 8.35 -9.75
N ALA A 82 -0.76 9.17 -9.21
CA ALA A 82 -1.93 8.68 -8.49
C ALA A 82 -2.82 7.81 -9.39
N GLU A 83 -3.07 8.25 -10.62
CA GLU A 83 -3.86 7.47 -11.58
C GLU A 83 -3.20 6.14 -11.91
N VAL A 84 -1.88 6.14 -12.10
CA VAL A 84 -1.13 4.92 -12.41
C VAL A 84 -1.15 3.94 -11.24
N LYS A 85 -1.03 4.43 -10.01
CA LYS A 85 -1.13 3.57 -8.82
C LYS A 85 -2.51 2.94 -8.70
N MET A 86 -3.56 3.70 -8.94
CA MET A 86 -4.93 3.16 -8.94
C MET A 86 -5.09 2.08 -10.01
N ALA A 87 -4.58 2.33 -11.22
CA ALA A 87 -4.63 1.36 -12.32
C ALA A 87 -3.85 0.09 -11.99
N TRP A 88 -2.70 0.22 -11.32
CA TRP A 88 -1.90 -0.93 -10.89
C TRP A 88 -2.69 -1.83 -9.93
N LEU A 89 -3.34 -1.23 -8.93
CA LEU A 89 -4.15 -1.99 -7.98
C LEU A 89 -5.30 -2.72 -8.67
N LYS A 90 -5.97 -2.05 -9.60
CA LYS A 90 -7.06 -2.65 -10.35
C LYS A 90 -6.61 -3.78 -11.26
N LYS A 91 -5.45 -3.63 -11.88
CA LYS A 91 -4.89 -4.63 -12.78
C LYS A 91 -4.42 -5.88 -12.02
N HIS A 92 -3.72 -5.69 -10.90
CA HIS A 92 -3.05 -6.79 -10.19
C HIS A 92 -3.90 -7.41 -9.09
N LEU A 93 -4.83 -6.66 -8.53
CA LEU A 93 -5.72 -7.12 -7.44
C LEU A 93 -7.17 -6.80 -7.77
N PRO A 94 -7.67 -7.28 -8.94
CA PRO A 94 -9.01 -6.89 -9.40
C PRO A 94 -10.15 -7.38 -8.52
N SER A 95 -9.94 -8.45 -7.75
CA SER A 95 -10.98 -9.00 -6.88
C SER A 95 -11.03 -8.34 -5.49
N VAL A 96 -10.07 -7.49 -5.17
CA VAL A 96 -10.02 -6.82 -3.88
C VAL A 96 -10.81 -5.53 -3.94
N GLU A 97 -11.79 -5.40 -3.05
CA GLU A 97 -12.56 -4.18 -2.92
C GLU A 97 -11.97 -3.35 -1.78
N TRP A 98 -11.12 -2.40 -2.14
CA TRP A 98 -10.46 -1.55 -1.15
C TRP A 98 -11.49 -0.65 -0.48
N ASN A 99 -11.58 -0.70 0.85
CA ASN A 99 -12.46 0.19 1.59
C ASN A 99 -11.98 1.64 1.51
N GLU A 100 -10.64 1.83 1.52
CA GLU A 100 -10.04 3.15 1.43
C GLU A 100 -8.75 3.06 0.62
N ILE A 101 -8.51 4.05 -0.23
CA ILE A 101 -7.24 4.19 -0.94
C ILE A 101 -6.78 5.63 -0.72
N HIS A 102 -5.69 5.79 0.02
CA HIS A 102 -5.10 7.10 0.32
C HIS A 102 -3.79 7.23 -0.44
N ILE A 103 -3.79 7.99 -1.51
CA ILE A 103 -2.58 8.33 -2.25
C ILE A 103 -2.33 9.81 -1.97
N VAL A 104 -1.33 10.08 -1.16
CA VAL A 104 -1.17 11.37 -0.47
C VAL A 104 0.21 11.96 -0.74
N PRO A 105 0.40 13.26 -0.53
CA PRO A 105 1.71 13.88 -0.74
C PRO A 105 2.82 13.19 0.05
N TYR A 106 4.01 13.17 -0.53
CA TYR A 106 5.18 12.60 0.12
C TYR A 106 5.38 13.20 1.51
N GLY A 107 5.60 12.33 2.48
CA GLY A 107 5.83 12.76 3.87
C GLY A 107 4.59 12.94 4.69
N THR A 108 3.40 12.80 4.14
CA THR A 108 2.16 12.83 4.92
C THR A 108 2.24 11.79 6.03
N PRO A 109 2.06 12.17 7.31
CA PRO A 109 2.12 11.20 8.40
C PRO A 109 1.08 10.11 8.25
N LYS A 110 1.53 8.85 8.05
CA LYS A 110 0.60 7.75 7.84
C LYS A 110 -0.21 7.44 9.09
N GLN A 111 0.33 7.74 10.28
CA GLN A 111 -0.38 7.54 11.53
C GLN A 111 -1.67 8.37 11.65
N ASN A 112 -1.81 9.42 10.83
CA ASN A 112 -3.06 10.19 10.77
C ASN A 112 -4.24 9.35 10.30
N PHE A 113 -3.98 8.24 9.62
CA PHE A 113 -5.00 7.31 9.13
C PHE A 113 -5.27 6.16 10.09
N CYS A 114 -4.51 6.05 11.17
CA CYS A 114 -4.72 5.03 12.18
C CYS A 114 -5.90 5.41 13.07
N LYS A 115 -6.96 4.62 13.04
CA LYS A 115 -8.22 4.95 13.74
C LYS A 115 -8.34 4.25 15.06
N THR A 116 -7.72 3.08 15.22
CA THR A 116 -7.76 2.30 16.46
C THR A 116 -6.38 1.73 16.77
N PRO A 117 -6.09 1.40 18.04
CA PRO A 117 -4.80 0.76 18.39
C PRO A 117 -4.60 -0.62 17.76
N LEU A 118 -5.64 -1.21 17.21
CA LEU A 118 -5.57 -2.53 16.56
C LEU A 118 -5.39 -2.43 15.05
N ASP A 119 -5.45 -1.23 14.49
CA ASP A 119 -5.22 -1.06 13.06
C ASP A 119 -3.80 -1.46 12.68
N VAL A 120 -3.68 -2.12 11.55
CA VAL A 120 -2.43 -2.70 11.08
C VAL A 120 -1.86 -1.86 9.95
N LEU A 121 -0.53 -1.71 9.94
CA LEU A 121 0.19 -1.12 8.81
C LEU A 121 1.30 -2.07 8.38
N PHE A 122 1.33 -2.40 7.10
CA PHE A 122 2.49 -3.04 6.46
C PHE A 122 3.22 -1.98 5.66
N ASP A 123 4.47 -1.73 6.00
CA ASP A 123 5.28 -0.69 5.36
C ASP A 123 6.76 -1.07 5.45
N ASP A 124 7.49 -0.93 4.35
CA ASP A 124 8.92 -1.24 4.32
C ASP A 124 9.76 -0.15 4.98
N GLU A 125 9.19 1.01 5.27
CA GLU A 125 9.94 2.13 5.83
C GLU A 125 9.83 2.16 7.36
N GLU A 126 11.00 2.07 8.02
CA GLU A 126 11.07 2.03 9.47
C GLU A 126 10.43 3.26 10.13
N ARG A 127 10.64 4.45 9.55
CA ARG A 127 10.05 5.68 10.08
C ARG A 127 8.54 5.59 10.18
N ASN A 128 7.90 5.05 9.16
CA ASN A 128 6.44 4.91 9.15
C ASN A 128 5.97 3.89 10.17
N ARG A 129 6.70 2.78 10.30
CA ARG A 129 6.36 1.76 11.30
C ARG A 129 6.51 2.30 12.72
N ASN A 130 7.57 3.06 12.98
CA ASN A 130 7.83 3.61 14.31
C ASN A 130 6.80 4.66 14.73
N ASN A 131 6.26 5.40 13.76
CA ASN A 131 5.28 6.46 14.04
C ASN A 131 3.83 5.96 14.04
N TRP A 132 3.60 4.75 13.55
CA TRP A 132 2.25 4.17 13.53
C TRP A 132 1.77 3.89 14.96
N THR A 133 0.54 4.27 15.27
CA THR A 133 -0.01 4.15 16.62
C THR A 133 -0.80 2.86 16.85
N GLY A 134 -0.90 2.02 15.85
CA GLY A 134 -1.47 0.68 15.95
C GLY A 134 -0.37 -0.38 15.88
N LYS A 135 -0.63 -1.45 15.14
CA LYS A 135 0.30 -2.56 14.95
C LYS A 135 0.99 -2.41 13.60
N ALA A 136 2.30 -2.21 13.59
CA ALA A 136 3.06 -2.03 12.36
C ALA A 136 4.04 -3.18 12.14
N TYR A 137 4.16 -3.61 10.89
CA TYR A 137 5.03 -4.73 10.50
C TYR A 137 5.84 -4.37 9.27
N ASP A 138 7.07 -4.86 9.23
CA ASP A 138 7.85 -4.87 8.01
C ASP A 138 7.26 -5.89 7.02
N VAL A 139 7.80 -5.98 5.83
CA VAL A 139 7.13 -6.64 4.71
C VAL A 139 7.48 -8.12 4.52
N GLN A 140 8.35 -8.68 5.35
CA GLN A 140 8.84 -10.05 5.15
C GLN A 140 7.77 -11.13 5.31
N ASN A 141 6.79 -10.92 6.17
CA ASN A 141 5.85 -11.97 6.56
C ASN A 141 4.38 -11.55 6.38
N ILE A 142 4.08 -10.75 5.36
CA ILE A 142 2.72 -10.23 5.16
C ILE A 142 1.70 -11.38 5.08
N LEU A 143 1.95 -12.34 4.21
CA LEU A 143 0.97 -13.42 3.97
C LEU A 143 0.76 -14.28 5.20
N GLU A 144 1.83 -14.57 5.94
CA GLU A 144 1.77 -15.35 7.17
C GLU A 144 0.99 -14.62 8.27
N ILE A 145 1.24 -13.31 8.42
CA ILE A 145 0.53 -12.50 9.41
C ILE A 145 -0.95 -12.45 9.08
N LEU A 146 -1.30 -12.22 7.81
CA LEU A 146 -2.70 -12.20 7.38
C LEU A 146 -3.39 -13.53 7.60
N ALA A 147 -2.67 -14.64 7.46
CA ALA A 147 -3.23 -15.97 7.67
C ALA A 147 -3.61 -16.22 9.13
N GLU A 148 -2.99 -15.52 10.06
CA GLU A 148 -3.24 -15.69 11.50
C GLU A 148 -4.28 -14.72 12.06
N MET A 149 -4.80 -13.84 11.24
CA MET A 149 -5.81 -12.86 11.64
C MET A 149 -7.27 -13.42 11.53
#